data_f70a8c742cf2aa7451e7f2d891946953
#
_entry.id   f70a8c742cf2aa7451e7f2d891946953
#
_cell.length_a   1.000
_cell.length_b   1.000
_cell.length_c   1.000
_cell.angle_alpha   90.00
_cell.angle_beta   90.00
_cell.angle_gamma   90.00
#
_symmetry.space_group_name_H-M   'P 1'
#
loop_
_entity.id
_entity.type
_entity.pdbx_description
1 polymer ?
#
loop_
_entity_poly.entity_id
_entity_poly.type
_entity_poly.pdbx_seq_one_letter_code
_entity_poly.pdbx_strand_id
1 'polypeptide(L)'
;MLQEVLKRIKPSDEEEKEIKSFLRRLLQISETISGYECVVCGSIGKLTWLRGDHDIDLFIMFDDVPRKELEEKGLAFGKRIITEMGGKYVIKYAEHPYVHGTIGKYSIDVVPCYRIDKNEAIKSAVDRSPLHLEYIIENISTTQRDEARLLKQFCKGIGVYGSDTRHRGFSGYICELLVLQY
;
A
#
# COMPACT_ATOMS: atom_id res chain seq x y z
N MET A 1 27.41 -11.38 -4.96
CA MET A 1 26.91 -10.05 -5.41
C MET A 1 25.41 -9.85 -5.15
N LEU A 2 24.47 -10.57 -5.81
CA LEU A 2 23.02 -10.37 -5.56
C LEU A 2 22.61 -10.63 -4.12
N GLN A 3 23.13 -11.65 -3.45
CA GLN A 3 22.85 -11.95 -2.05
C GLN A 3 23.31 -10.84 -1.09
N GLU A 4 24.39 -10.15 -1.41
CA GLU A 4 24.87 -9.01 -0.60
C GLU A 4 23.96 -7.80 -0.77
N VAL A 5 23.48 -7.55 -1.99
CA VAL A 5 22.48 -6.51 -2.26
C VAL A 5 21.21 -6.85 -1.49
N LEU A 6 20.71 -8.08 -1.59
CA LEU A 6 19.49 -8.50 -0.90
C LEU A 6 19.58 -8.30 0.61
N LYS A 7 20.70 -8.65 1.24
CA LYS A 7 20.92 -8.41 2.69
C LYS A 7 20.81 -6.94 3.09
N ARG A 8 21.10 -6.01 2.18
CA ARG A 8 21.01 -4.56 2.43
C ARG A 8 19.61 -4.02 2.27
N ILE A 9 18.86 -4.56 1.30
CA ILE A 9 17.55 -4.02 0.90
C ILE A 9 16.36 -4.77 1.49
N LYS A 10 16.56 -5.99 1.99
CA LYS A 10 15.51 -6.76 2.68
C LYS A 10 15.34 -6.20 4.09
N PRO A 11 14.10 -5.99 4.53
CA PRO A 11 13.82 -5.62 5.91
C PRO A 11 14.44 -6.62 6.90
N SER A 12 14.91 -6.12 8.03
CA SER A 12 15.36 -7.00 9.11
C SER A 12 14.18 -7.61 9.86
N ASP A 13 14.43 -8.68 10.62
CA ASP A 13 13.41 -9.31 11.44
C ASP A 13 12.81 -8.34 12.47
N GLU A 14 13.63 -7.39 12.97
CA GLU A 14 13.18 -6.33 13.88
C GLU A 14 12.23 -5.36 13.17
N GLU A 15 12.59 -4.91 11.95
CA GLU A 15 11.72 -4.05 11.15
C GLU A 15 10.39 -4.74 10.80
N GLU A 16 10.44 -6.04 10.47
CA GLU A 16 9.23 -6.82 10.20
C GLU A 16 8.33 -6.97 11.43
N LYS A 17 8.89 -7.21 12.61
CA LYS A 17 8.14 -7.29 13.87
C LYS A 17 7.52 -5.94 14.22
N GLU A 18 8.30 -4.87 14.11
CA GLU A 18 7.85 -3.52 14.41
C GLU A 18 6.68 -3.11 13.50
N ILE A 19 6.83 -3.28 12.19
CA ILE A 19 5.77 -2.92 11.24
C ILE A 19 4.52 -3.78 11.45
N LYS A 20 4.65 -5.08 11.69
CA LYS A 20 3.51 -5.97 11.98
C LYS A 20 2.73 -5.52 13.22
N SER A 21 3.44 -5.09 14.28
CA SER A 21 2.81 -4.55 15.48
C SER A 21 2.07 -3.24 15.20
N PHE A 22 2.71 -2.34 14.45
CA PHE A 22 2.12 -1.07 14.04
C PHE A 22 0.88 -1.27 13.18
N LEU A 23 0.94 -2.13 12.17
CA LEU A 23 -0.18 -2.42 11.26
C LEU A 23 -1.37 -3.04 11.99
N ARG A 24 -1.14 -3.93 12.96
CA ARG A 24 -2.23 -4.50 13.77
C ARG A 24 -3.00 -3.42 14.50
N ARG A 25 -2.28 -2.47 15.14
CA ARG A 25 -2.89 -1.33 15.83
C ARG A 25 -3.61 -0.40 14.85
N LEU A 26 -2.98 -0.10 13.72
CA LEU A 26 -3.56 0.75 12.68
C LEU A 26 -4.88 0.17 12.16
N LEU A 27 -4.90 -1.10 11.79
CA LEU A 27 -6.10 -1.78 11.29
C LEU A 27 -7.21 -1.80 12.33
N GLN A 28 -6.91 -2.18 13.57
CA GLN A 28 -7.89 -2.20 14.66
C GLN A 28 -8.55 -0.84 14.88
N ILE A 29 -7.75 0.23 14.92
CA ILE A 29 -8.25 1.60 15.08
C ILE A 29 -9.08 2.00 13.85
N SER A 30 -8.61 1.68 12.66
CA SER A 30 -9.26 2.05 11.40
C SER A 30 -10.64 1.41 11.27
N GLU A 31 -10.76 0.12 11.54
CA GLU A 31 -12.04 -0.61 11.51
C GLU A 31 -12.99 -0.14 12.61
N THR A 32 -12.47 0.16 13.81
CA THR A 32 -13.28 0.72 14.90
C THR A 32 -13.85 2.10 14.55
N ILE A 33 -13.06 2.95 13.89
CA ILE A 33 -13.47 4.32 13.52
C ILE A 33 -14.42 4.32 12.33
N SER A 34 -14.13 3.52 11.31
CA SER A 34 -14.88 3.53 10.05
C SER A 34 -16.12 2.65 10.08
N GLY A 35 -16.08 1.54 10.81
CA GLY A 35 -17.09 0.48 10.73
C GLY A 35 -17.01 -0.35 9.44
N TYR A 36 -15.98 -0.11 8.62
CA TYR A 36 -15.72 -0.82 7.37
C TYR A 36 -14.46 -1.68 7.47
N GLU A 37 -14.37 -2.70 6.64
CA GLU A 37 -13.15 -3.47 6.48
C GLU A 37 -12.03 -2.58 5.95
N CYS A 38 -10.83 -2.73 6.54
CA CYS A 38 -9.65 -1.98 6.18
C CYS A 38 -8.54 -2.93 5.75
N VAL A 39 -7.86 -2.60 4.65
CA VAL A 39 -6.81 -3.44 4.06
C VAL A 39 -5.55 -2.62 3.82
N VAL A 40 -4.40 -3.17 4.19
CA VAL A 40 -3.11 -2.60 3.84
C VAL A 40 -2.67 -3.15 2.50
N CYS A 41 -2.60 -2.29 1.51
CA CYS A 41 -2.14 -2.59 0.15
C CYS A 41 -0.65 -2.24 -0.05
N GLY A 42 -0.27 -1.92 -1.27
CA GLY A 42 1.09 -1.50 -1.61
C GLY A 42 2.14 -2.56 -1.37
N SER A 43 3.39 -2.13 -1.26
CA SER A 43 4.53 -3.04 -1.10
C SER A 43 4.57 -3.69 0.28
N ILE A 44 4.09 -3.00 1.31
CA ILE A 44 4.02 -3.52 2.68
C ILE A 44 2.97 -4.62 2.77
N GLY A 45 1.77 -4.40 2.25
CA GLY A 45 0.72 -5.42 2.21
C GLY A 45 1.15 -6.67 1.45
N LYS A 46 1.87 -6.51 0.33
CA LYS A 46 2.38 -7.61 -0.50
C LYS A 46 3.66 -8.26 0.00
N LEU A 47 4.23 -7.75 1.08
CA LEU A 47 5.49 -8.22 1.67
C LEU A 47 6.69 -8.13 0.71
N THR A 48 6.71 -7.11 -0.16
CA THR A 48 7.75 -6.86 -1.17
C THR A 48 8.46 -5.51 -0.97
N TRP A 49 8.26 -4.88 0.19
CA TRP A 49 8.85 -3.59 0.55
C TRP A 49 10.35 -3.68 0.78
N LEU A 50 11.04 -2.57 0.55
CA LEU A 50 12.48 -2.45 0.75
C LEU A 50 12.76 -1.92 2.16
N ARG A 51 13.91 -2.29 2.72
CA ARG A 51 14.39 -1.78 4.00
C ARG A 51 14.35 -0.25 4.03
N GLY A 52 13.75 0.29 5.09
CA GLY A 52 13.60 1.74 5.26
C GLY A 52 12.44 2.37 4.49
N ASP A 53 11.77 1.65 3.58
CA ASP A 53 10.52 2.13 2.98
C ASP A 53 9.38 1.93 4.00
N HIS A 54 8.81 3.02 4.50
CA HIS A 54 7.77 3.01 5.52
C HIS A 54 6.45 3.61 5.01
N ASP A 55 6.21 3.48 3.71
CA ASP A 55 4.98 3.97 3.06
C ASP A 55 3.89 2.91 3.17
N ILE A 56 2.80 3.24 3.85
CA ILE A 56 1.66 2.36 4.12
C ILE A 56 0.46 2.86 3.34
N ASP A 57 -0.08 2.02 2.48
CA ASP A 57 -1.31 2.27 1.72
C ASP A 57 -2.48 1.59 2.44
N LEU A 58 -3.23 2.33 3.25
CA LEU A 58 -4.41 1.84 3.97
C LEU A 58 -5.67 2.14 3.18
N PHE A 59 -6.39 1.10 2.79
CA PHE A 59 -7.64 1.21 2.06
C PHE A 59 -8.83 0.94 2.98
N ILE A 60 -9.85 1.81 2.96
CA ILE A 60 -11.14 1.63 3.61
C ILE A 60 -12.12 1.19 2.54
N MET A 61 -12.63 -0.05 2.65
CA MET A 61 -13.48 -0.66 1.63
C MET A 61 -14.95 -0.39 1.89
N PHE A 62 -15.53 0.48 1.08
CA PHE A 62 -16.96 0.80 1.12
C PHE A 62 -17.76 -0.15 0.24
N ASP A 63 -18.95 -0.50 0.70
CA ASP A 63 -19.95 -1.13 -0.14
C ASP A 63 -20.53 -0.12 -1.14
N ASP A 64 -21.62 -0.46 -1.83
CA ASP A 64 -22.20 0.40 -2.86
C ASP A 64 -22.84 1.67 -2.28
N VAL A 65 -22.05 2.73 -2.17
CA VAL A 65 -22.46 4.06 -1.72
C VAL A 65 -22.22 5.09 -2.84
N PRO A 66 -22.95 6.23 -2.86
CA PRO A 66 -22.67 7.31 -3.81
C PRO A 66 -21.23 7.81 -3.67
N ARG A 67 -20.56 8.13 -4.79
CA ARG A 67 -19.17 8.61 -4.83
C ARG A 67 -18.92 9.77 -3.86
N LYS A 68 -19.83 10.74 -3.79
CA LYS A 68 -19.72 11.88 -2.88
C LYS A 68 -19.67 11.42 -1.42
N GLU A 69 -20.49 10.45 -1.05
CA GLU A 69 -20.53 9.90 0.30
C GLU A 69 -19.22 9.14 0.64
N LEU A 70 -18.71 8.34 -0.32
CA LEU A 70 -17.41 7.67 -0.19
C LEU A 70 -16.29 8.67 0.08
N GLU A 71 -16.21 9.75 -0.70
CA GLU A 71 -15.18 10.78 -0.57
C GLU A 71 -15.29 11.52 0.77
N GLU A 72 -16.49 11.97 1.15
CA GLU A 72 -16.73 12.70 2.41
C GLU A 72 -16.44 11.84 3.64
N LYS A 73 -16.98 10.63 3.69
CA LYS A 73 -16.76 9.69 4.79
C LYS A 73 -15.31 9.23 4.85
N GLY A 74 -14.71 8.92 3.70
CA GLY A 74 -13.31 8.49 3.61
C GLY A 74 -12.36 9.55 4.16
N LEU A 75 -12.55 10.82 3.80
CA LEU A 75 -11.78 11.92 4.37
C LEU A 75 -12.01 12.07 5.87
N ALA A 76 -13.26 11.99 6.34
CA ALA A 76 -13.58 12.11 7.76
C ALA A 76 -12.92 10.98 8.58
N PHE A 77 -13.01 9.73 8.12
CA PHE A 77 -12.37 8.59 8.76
C PHE A 77 -10.85 8.70 8.73
N GLY A 78 -10.26 9.02 7.58
CA GLY A 78 -8.81 9.16 7.44
C GLY A 78 -8.22 10.19 8.41
N LYS A 79 -8.85 11.35 8.53
CA LYS A 79 -8.45 12.39 9.51
C LYS A 79 -8.49 11.86 10.95
N ARG A 80 -9.58 11.18 11.32
CA ARG A 80 -9.74 10.62 12.66
C ARG A 80 -8.73 9.54 12.95
N ILE A 81 -8.49 8.61 11.99
CA ILE A 81 -7.52 7.52 12.14
C ILE A 81 -6.12 8.08 12.39
N ILE A 82 -5.65 9.01 11.56
CA ILE A 82 -4.32 9.59 11.73
C ILE A 82 -4.19 10.36 13.04
N THR A 83 -5.23 11.11 13.42
CA THR A 83 -5.24 11.87 14.69
C THR A 83 -5.24 10.94 15.90
N GLU A 84 -6.06 9.88 15.90
CA GLU A 84 -6.11 8.87 16.98
C GLU A 84 -4.81 8.12 17.16
N MET A 85 -4.09 7.91 16.04
CA MET A 85 -2.74 7.33 16.04
C MET A 85 -1.64 8.32 16.48
N GLY A 86 -2.01 9.58 16.80
CA GLY A 86 -1.07 10.63 17.23
C GLY A 86 -0.27 11.27 16.10
N GLY A 87 -0.75 11.14 14.86
CA GLY A 87 -0.10 11.67 13.66
C GLY A 87 -0.60 13.06 13.25
N LYS A 88 0.06 13.59 12.21
CA LYS A 88 -0.36 14.79 11.48
C LYS A 88 -0.80 14.39 10.08
N TYR A 89 -1.74 15.13 9.49
CA TYR A 89 -2.24 14.82 8.16
C TYR A 89 -2.34 16.06 7.27
N VAL A 90 -2.37 15.77 5.95
CA VAL A 90 -2.78 16.69 4.88
C VAL A 90 -3.75 15.95 3.95
N ILE A 91 -4.58 16.69 3.23
CA ILE A 91 -5.42 16.10 2.17
C ILE A 91 -4.65 16.16 0.86
N LYS A 92 -4.58 15.05 0.18
CA LYS A 92 -4.03 14.93 -1.18
C LYS A 92 -5.13 14.53 -2.16
N TYR A 93 -4.87 14.77 -3.42
CA TYR A 93 -5.80 14.50 -4.52
C TYR A 93 -5.14 13.59 -5.56
N ALA A 94 -5.82 12.49 -5.83
CA ALA A 94 -5.55 11.60 -6.95
C ALA A 94 -6.85 11.47 -7.76
N GLU A 95 -7.32 10.28 -8.05
CA GLU A 95 -8.66 10.08 -8.62
C GLU A 95 -9.77 10.42 -7.61
N HIS A 96 -9.53 10.13 -6.33
CA HIS A 96 -10.32 10.58 -5.19
C HIS A 96 -9.45 11.41 -4.24
N PRO A 97 -10.06 12.31 -3.44
CA PRO A 97 -9.33 12.90 -2.32
C PRO A 97 -9.04 11.82 -1.26
N TYR A 98 -7.85 11.88 -0.68
CA TYR A 98 -7.42 10.96 0.37
C TYR A 98 -6.63 11.68 1.45
N VAL A 99 -6.45 11.03 2.59
CA VAL A 99 -5.70 11.58 3.71
C VAL A 99 -4.30 11.00 3.72
N HIS A 100 -3.31 11.87 3.60
CA HIS A 100 -1.91 11.53 3.80
C HIS A 100 -1.48 11.89 5.22
N GLY A 101 -1.07 10.90 5.99
CA GLY A 101 -0.66 11.07 7.38
C GLY A 101 0.81 10.73 7.61
N THR A 102 1.37 11.31 8.66
CA THR A 102 2.71 10.95 9.16
C THR A 102 2.62 10.60 10.63
N ILE A 103 3.06 9.39 11.00
CA ILE A 103 3.06 8.87 12.36
C ILE A 103 4.46 8.32 12.67
N GLY A 104 5.25 9.08 13.43
CA GLY A 104 6.65 8.73 13.66
C GLY A 104 7.41 8.65 12.34
N LYS A 105 7.95 7.46 12.03
CA LYS A 105 8.67 7.21 10.77
C LYS A 105 7.76 6.74 9.63
N TYR A 106 6.48 6.46 9.89
CA TYR A 106 5.55 5.93 8.90
C TYR A 106 4.85 7.04 8.15
N SER A 107 4.81 6.90 6.83
CA SER A 107 4.01 7.67 5.89
C SER A 107 2.78 6.82 5.53
N ILE A 108 1.56 7.36 5.68
CA ILE A 108 0.34 6.56 5.56
C ILE A 108 -0.64 7.29 4.65
N ASP A 109 -1.01 6.64 3.56
CA ASP A 109 -2.09 7.09 2.70
C ASP A 109 -3.37 6.33 3.08
N VAL A 110 -4.38 7.05 3.58
CA VAL A 110 -5.69 6.49 3.91
C VAL A 110 -6.63 6.79 2.76
N VAL A 111 -6.94 5.76 1.98
CA VAL A 111 -7.64 5.86 0.71
C VAL A 111 -9.00 5.19 0.80
N PRO A 112 -10.11 5.89 0.56
CA PRO A 112 -11.41 5.24 0.40
C PRO A 112 -11.47 4.54 -0.96
N CYS A 113 -12.03 3.33 -1.01
CA CYS A 113 -12.27 2.61 -2.25
C CYS A 113 -13.58 1.82 -2.16
N TYR A 114 -14.10 1.39 -3.29
CA TYR A 114 -15.21 0.44 -3.32
C TYR A 114 -14.71 -0.98 -3.09
N ARG A 115 -15.50 -1.77 -2.36
CA ARG A 115 -15.35 -3.22 -2.36
C ARG A 115 -15.81 -3.72 -3.72
N ILE A 116 -14.94 -4.41 -4.42
CA ILE A 116 -15.22 -4.98 -5.74
C ILE A 116 -14.80 -6.43 -5.75
N ASP A 117 -15.68 -7.29 -6.23
CA ASP A 117 -15.36 -8.69 -6.51
C ASP A 117 -14.61 -8.85 -7.84
N LYS A 118 -13.86 -9.95 -7.98
CA LYS A 118 -13.01 -10.22 -9.18
C LYS A 118 -13.75 -10.13 -10.51
N ASN A 119 -15.09 -10.31 -10.51
CA ASN A 119 -15.93 -10.33 -11.73
C ASN A 119 -16.75 -9.04 -11.91
N GLU A 120 -16.61 -8.07 -11.03
CA GLU A 120 -17.34 -6.81 -11.11
C GLU A 120 -16.58 -5.75 -11.88
N ALA A 121 -17.34 -4.81 -12.46
CA ALA A 121 -16.74 -3.67 -13.14
C ALA A 121 -16.06 -2.72 -12.15
N ILE A 122 -14.82 -2.35 -12.44
CA ILE A 122 -14.04 -1.39 -11.65
C ILE A 122 -14.72 -0.02 -11.76
N LYS A 123 -15.09 0.57 -10.62
CA LYS A 123 -15.72 1.89 -10.53
C LYS A 123 -14.71 3.04 -10.54
N SER A 124 -13.49 2.76 -10.03
CA SER A 124 -12.40 3.74 -9.93
C SER A 124 -11.03 3.05 -10.01
N ALA A 125 -10.00 3.76 -10.45
CA ALA A 125 -8.66 3.19 -10.60
C ALA A 125 -8.08 2.71 -9.26
N VAL A 126 -8.46 3.32 -8.14
CA VAL A 126 -7.98 2.96 -6.80
C VAL A 126 -8.55 1.63 -6.31
N ASP A 127 -9.73 1.21 -6.78
CA ASP A 127 -10.39 -0.04 -6.40
C ASP A 127 -9.60 -1.29 -6.84
N ARG A 128 -8.67 -1.11 -7.77
CA ARG A 128 -7.76 -2.20 -8.21
C ARG A 128 -6.74 -2.60 -7.16
N SER A 129 -6.41 -1.73 -6.22
CA SER A 129 -5.31 -1.97 -5.28
C SER A 129 -5.55 -3.17 -4.35
N PRO A 130 -6.75 -3.37 -3.76
CA PRO A 130 -7.06 -4.60 -3.03
C PRO A 130 -6.99 -5.86 -3.92
N LEU A 131 -7.47 -5.81 -5.16
CA LEU A 131 -7.38 -6.94 -6.11
C LEU A 131 -5.93 -7.26 -6.48
N HIS A 132 -5.08 -6.24 -6.68
CA HIS A 132 -3.64 -6.44 -6.90
C HIS A 132 -2.95 -7.05 -5.68
N LEU A 133 -3.36 -6.68 -4.47
CA LEU A 133 -2.85 -7.27 -3.24
C LEU A 133 -3.17 -8.78 -3.21
N GLU A 134 -4.45 -9.11 -3.36
CA GLU A 134 -4.94 -10.48 -3.34
C GLU A 134 -4.20 -11.34 -4.39
N TYR A 135 -4.15 -10.88 -5.64
CA TYR A 135 -3.46 -11.58 -6.73
C TYR A 135 -1.99 -11.86 -6.43
N ILE A 136 -1.24 -10.86 -5.93
CA ILE A 136 0.17 -11.04 -5.60
C ILE A 136 0.33 -12.00 -4.41
N ILE A 137 -0.45 -11.84 -3.33
CA ILE A 137 -0.33 -12.69 -2.14
C ILE A 137 -0.63 -14.16 -2.47
N GLU A 138 -1.61 -14.44 -3.32
CA GLU A 138 -1.99 -15.78 -3.74
C GLU A 138 -0.92 -16.47 -4.61
N ASN A 139 -0.15 -15.71 -5.39
CA ASN A 139 0.72 -16.26 -6.43
C ASN A 139 2.22 -16.13 -6.15
N ILE A 140 2.65 -15.22 -5.26
CA ILE A 140 4.08 -14.94 -5.05
C ILE A 140 4.68 -15.80 -3.94
N SER A 141 5.74 -16.54 -4.25
CA SER A 141 6.53 -17.28 -3.26
C SER A 141 7.47 -16.36 -2.46
N THR A 142 7.99 -16.89 -1.34
CA THR A 142 8.98 -16.15 -0.51
C THR A 142 10.23 -15.77 -1.30
N THR A 143 10.72 -16.66 -2.17
CA THR A 143 11.89 -16.39 -3.03
C THR A 143 11.57 -15.28 -4.02
N GLN A 144 10.43 -15.33 -4.68
CA GLN A 144 10.01 -14.30 -5.64
C GLN A 144 9.79 -12.93 -4.97
N ARG A 145 9.39 -12.86 -3.69
CA ARG A 145 9.38 -11.58 -2.96
C ARG A 145 10.76 -10.95 -2.87
N ASP A 146 11.79 -11.76 -2.66
CA ASP A 146 13.17 -11.29 -2.62
C ASP A 146 13.67 -10.86 -4.01
N GLU A 147 13.28 -11.58 -5.06
CA GLU A 147 13.55 -11.21 -6.45
C GLU A 147 12.84 -9.91 -6.86
N ALA A 148 11.58 -9.72 -6.42
CA ALA A 148 10.86 -8.46 -6.62
C ALA A 148 11.56 -7.28 -5.93
N ARG A 149 12.12 -7.46 -4.72
CA ARG A 149 12.96 -6.45 -4.06
C ARG A 149 14.21 -6.12 -4.88
N LEU A 150 14.91 -7.13 -5.39
CA LEU A 150 16.09 -6.93 -6.24
C LEU A 150 15.74 -6.16 -7.51
N LEU A 151 14.65 -6.51 -8.18
CA LEU A 151 14.20 -5.82 -9.39
C LEU A 151 13.78 -4.37 -9.09
N LYS A 152 13.03 -4.13 -8.02
CA LYS A 152 12.68 -2.78 -7.57
C LYS A 152 13.94 -1.94 -7.30
N GLN A 153 14.90 -2.52 -6.59
CA GLN A 153 16.17 -1.83 -6.29
C GLN A 153 16.98 -1.54 -7.55
N PHE A 154 17.03 -2.48 -8.49
CA PHE A 154 17.66 -2.26 -9.78
C PHE A 154 17.01 -1.10 -10.54
N CYS A 155 15.67 -1.10 -10.66
CA CYS A 155 14.93 -0.01 -11.30
C CYS A 155 15.16 1.34 -10.61
N LYS A 156 15.22 1.36 -9.26
CA LYS A 156 15.59 2.58 -8.51
C LYS A 156 17.01 3.03 -8.86
N GLY A 157 17.97 2.11 -8.96
CA GLY A 157 19.38 2.40 -9.23
C GLY A 157 19.64 3.01 -10.62
N ILE A 158 18.84 2.63 -11.62
CA ILE A 158 18.95 3.18 -12.99
C ILE A 158 17.92 4.29 -13.30
N GLY A 159 17.15 4.72 -12.29
CA GLY A 159 16.22 5.85 -12.42
C GLY A 159 14.95 5.58 -13.20
N VAL A 160 14.54 4.31 -13.32
CA VAL A 160 13.30 3.89 -14.02
C VAL A 160 12.23 3.32 -13.09
N TYR A 161 12.35 3.53 -11.78
CA TYR A 161 11.36 3.10 -10.81
C TYR A 161 10.34 4.22 -10.56
N GLY A 162 9.06 3.92 -10.79
CA GLY A 162 7.94 4.84 -10.61
C GLY A 162 7.08 4.95 -11.85
N SER A 163 5.76 4.96 -11.66
CA SER A 163 4.76 5.06 -12.75
C SER A 163 4.21 6.48 -12.92
N ASP A 164 4.73 7.45 -12.18
CA ASP A 164 4.33 8.83 -12.33
C ASP A 164 4.80 9.42 -13.68
N THR A 165 4.22 10.57 -14.05
CA THR A 165 4.48 11.20 -15.35
C THR A 165 5.93 11.64 -15.55
N ARG A 166 6.72 11.79 -14.48
CA ARG A 166 8.14 12.19 -14.54
C ARG A 166 9.03 10.98 -14.85
N HIS A 167 8.81 9.86 -14.16
CA HIS A 167 9.63 8.67 -14.30
C HIS A 167 9.23 7.80 -15.48
N ARG A 168 7.91 7.69 -15.78
CA ARG A 168 7.37 6.84 -16.87
C ARG A 168 7.99 5.44 -16.89
N GLY A 169 8.29 4.93 -15.72
CA GLY A 169 9.03 3.70 -15.52
C GLY A 169 8.16 2.57 -14.94
N PHE A 170 8.81 1.67 -14.25
CA PHE A 170 8.20 0.48 -13.68
C PHE A 170 7.64 0.77 -12.29
N SER A 171 6.33 0.59 -12.12
CA SER A 171 5.73 0.59 -10.78
C SER A 171 6.18 -0.63 -9.98
N GLY A 172 6.04 -0.56 -8.64
CA GLY A 172 6.30 -1.72 -7.79
C GLY A 172 5.46 -2.94 -8.18
N TYR A 173 4.21 -2.73 -8.61
CA TYR A 173 3.32 -3.80 -9.07
C TYR A 173 3.80 -4.44 -10.38
N ILE A 174 4.27 -3.64 -11.34
CA ILE A 174 4.87 -4.18 -12.57
C ILE A 174 6.11 -5.01 -12.26
N CYS A 175 6.98 -4.58 -11.34
CA CYS A 175 8.12 -5.39 -10.91
C CYS A 175 7.69 -6.73 -10.32
N GLU A 176 6.63 -6.76 -9.52
CA GLU A 176 6.06 -7.99 -8.94
C GLU A 176 5.50 -8.91 -10.03
N LEU A 177 4.75 -8.38 -11.00
CA LEU A 177 4.22 -9.15 -12.13
C LEU A 177 5.32 -9.74 -13.01
N LEU A 178 6.37 -8.98 -13.29
CA LEU A 178 7.52 -9.48 -14.06
C LEU A 178 8.17 -10.69 -13.38
N VAL A 179 8.37 -10.61 -12.06
CA VAL A 179 8.94 -11.73 -11.30
C VAL A 179 7.99 -12.94 -11.24
N LEU A 180 6.68 -12.74 -11.27
CA LEU A 180 5.72 -13.84 -11.33
C LEU A 180 5.72 -14.54 -12.70
N GLN A 181 6.01 -13.79 -13.77
CA GLN A 181 5.96 -14.29 -15.14
C GLN A 181 7.24 -15.02 -15.55
N TYR A 182 8.40 -14.63 -15.04
CA TYR A 182 9.73 -15.11 -15.45
C TYR A 182 10.53 -15.69 -14.29
#